data_63c2eb5cf828fec7b92eed2d068dc3f1
#
_entry.id   63c2eb5cf828fec7b92eed2d068dc3f1
#
_cell.length_a   1.000
_cell.length_b   1.000
_cell.length_c   1.000
_cell.angle_alpha   90.00
_cell.angle_beta   90.00
_cell.angle_gamma   90.00
#
_symmetry.space_group_name_H-M   'P 1'
#
loop_
_entity.id
_entity.type
_entity.pdbx_description
1 polymer ?
#
loop_
_entity_poly.entity_id
_entity_poly.type
_entity_poly.pdbx_seq_one_letter_code
_entity_poly.pdbx_strand_id
1 'polypeptide(L)'
;LYDFLELQRLNVSKEENPDKWKGDWEVAVMSVNILGREEDGRIEGLEGPRAICSSEGIEKADVILVPLEDGDRCEVLVSLGKEVLVVDLNPLSRSAKMATVTIVDEVSRMADLLLEYVIANTSKGVEWDNDAALKESLKIISDNANK
;
A
#
# COMPACT_ATOMS: atom_id res chain seq x y z
N LEU A 1 6.20 7.53 0.38
CA LEU A 1 4.75 7.47 0.63
C LEU A 1 4.04 8.69 0.05
N TYR A 2 4.48 9.94 0.39
CA TYR A 2 3.86 11.18 -0.14
C TYR A 2 3.80 11.16 -1.67
N ASP A 3 4.91 10.88 -2.33
CA ASP A 3 5.00 10.85 -3.80
C ASP A 3 4.05 9.80 -4.42
N PHE A 4 3.91 8.64 -3.78
CA PHE A 4 2.95 7.62 -4.22
C PHE A 4 1.50 8.12 -4.11
N LEU A 5 1.13 8.76 -3.01
CA LEU A 5 -0.21 9.28 -2.78
C LEU A 5 -0.56 10.40 -3.77
N GLU A 6 0.39 11.29 -4.07
CA GLU A 6 0.23 12.32 -5.09
C GLU A 6 0.04 11.72 -6.49
N LEU A 7 0.76 10.65 -6.85
CA LEU A 7 0.55 9.95 -8.10
C LEU A 7 -0.85 9.35 -8.22
N GLN A 8 -1.38 8.78 -7.13
CA GLN A 8 -2.75 8.24 -7.11
C GLN A 8 -3.79 9.37 -7.28
N ARG A 9 -3.61 10.48 -6.57
CA ARG A 9 -4.48 11.66 -6.71
C ARG A 9 -4.50 12.20 -8.14
N LEU A 10 -3.36 12.29 -8.81
CA LEU A 10 -3.28 12.71 -10.20
C LEU A 10 -4.00 11.74 -11.15
N ASN A 11 -4.01 10.45 -10.83
CA ASN A 11 -4.73 9.46 -11.63
C ASN A 11 -6.25 9.67 -11.58
N VAL A 12 -6.81 10.08 -10.43
CA VAL A 12 -8.23 10.45 -10.31
C VAL A 12 -8.56 11.69 -11.16
N SER A 13 -7.69 12.69 -11.18
CA SER A 13 -7.92 13.93 -11.94
C SER A 13 -7.95 13.73 -13.47
N LYS A 14 -7.50 12.59 -13.97
CA LYS A 14 -7.56 12.23 -15.40
C LYS A 14 -8.97 12.22 -15.97
N GLU A 15 -9.94 11.72 -15.21
CA GLU A 15 -11.34 11.63 -15.64
C GLU A 15 -11.99 13.01 -15.71
N GLU A 16 -11.55 13.94 -14.85
CA GLU A 16 -12.09 15.29 -14.78
C GLU A 16 -11.50 16.22 -15.85
N ASN A 17 -10.22 16.09 -16.14
CA ASN A 17 -9.54 16.94 -17.13
C ASN A 17 -8.35 16.21 -17.79
N PRO A 18 -8.58 15.47 -18.90
CA PRO A 18 -7.57 14.62 -19.53
C PRO A 18 -6.31 15.37 -20.00
N ASP A 19 -6.46 16.58 -20.53
CA ASP A 19 -5.34 17.33 -21.10
C ASP A 19 -4.42 17.89 -19.99
N LYS A 20 -5.02 18.43 -18.94
CA LYS A 20 -4.27 18.88 -17.76
C LYS A 20 -3.60 17.71 -17.06
N TRP A 21 -4.32 16.61 -16.89
CA TRP A 21 -3.82 15.40 -16.26
C TRP A 21 -2.55 14.87 -16.94
N LYS A 22 -2.49 14.87 -18.27
CA LYS A 22 -1.32 14.37 -18.99
C LYS A 22 -0.05 15.14 -18.64
N GLY A 23 -0.12 16.47 -18.59
CA GLY A 23 1.02 17.30 -18.18
C GLY A 23 1.40 17.10 -16.71
N ASP A 24 0.42 17.08 -15.82
CA ASP A 24 0.64 16.90 -14.38
C ASP A 24 1.23 15.51 -14.08
N TRP A 25 0.76 14.47 -14.76
CA TRP A 25 1.28 13.11 -14.66
C TRP A 25 2.73 12.99 -15.13
N GLU A 26 3.06 13.55 -16.30
CA GLU A 26 4.42 13.53 -16.82
C GLU A 26 5.41 14.19 -15.86
N VAL A 27 5.04 15.34 -15.30
CA VAL A 27 5.86 16.05 -14.29
C VAL A 27 6.00 15.22 -13.01
N ALA A 28 4.92 14.64 -12.50
CA ALA A 28 4.95 13.84 -11.28
C ALA A 28 5.81 12.58 -11.44
N VAL A 29 5.66 11.84 -12.54
CA VAL A 29 6.47 10.65 -12.82
C VAL A 29 7.95 10.98 -12.95
N MET A 30 8.31 12.11 -13.54
CA MET A 30 9.71 12.54 -13.66
C MET A 30 10.29 13.05 -12.34
N SER A 31 9.45 13.46 -11.39
CA SER A 31 9.90 13.95 -10.08
C SER A 31 10.10 12.84 -9.04
N VAL A 32 9.55 11.65 -9.28
CA VAL A 32 9.60 10.52 -8.36
C VAL A 32 10.75 9.59 -8.75
N ASN A 33 11.62 9.27 -7.80
CA ASN A 33 12.60 8.21 -7.98
C ASN A 33 11.93 6.84 -7.83
N ILE A 34 11.66 6.19 -8.97
CA ILE A 34 11.04 4.86 -8.99
C ILE A 34 12.14 3.83 -8.74
N LEU A 35 12.16 3.28 -7.53
CA LEU A 35 13.03 2.17 -7.15
C LEU A 35 12.48 0.85 -7.73
N GLY A 36 13.39 -0.12 -7.95
CA GLY A 36 13.04 -1.45 -8.48
C GLY A 36 13.37 -1.66 -9.96
N ARG A 37 13.96 -0.66 -10.63
CA ARG A 37 14.57 -0.85 -11.94
C ARG A 37 15.89 -1.64 -11.82
N GLU A 38 16.64 -1.36 -10.75
CA GLU A 38 17.87 -2.08 -10.43
C GLU A 38 17.49 -3.30 -9.58
N GLU A 39 17.82 -4.49 -10.08
CA GLU A 39 17.55 -5.78 -9.43
C GLU A 39 18.77 -6.19 -8.59
N ASP A 40 19.23 -5.31 -7.71
CA ASP A 40 20.47 -5.42 -6.95
C ASP A 40 20.29 -5.88 -5.50
N GLY A 41 19.05 -6.15 -5.09
CA GLY A 41 18.69 -6.63 -3.76
C GLY A 41 17.91 -7.94 -3.78
N ARG A 42 17.82 -8.60 -2.61
CA ARG A 42 17.04 -9.82 -2.43
C ARG A 42 16.32 -9.82 -1.08
N ILE A 43 15.08 -10.28 -1.09
CA ILE A 43 14.31 -10.56 0.12
C ILE A 43 14.67 -11.97 0.57
N GLU A 44 15.30 -12.09 1.74
CA GLU A 44 15.64 -13.36 2.36
C GLU A 44 14.36 -14.18 2.65
N GLY A 45 14.42 -15.48 2.42
CA GLY A 45 13.28 -16.39 2.63
C GLY A 45 12.33 -16.52 1.44
N LEU A 46 12.58 -15.77 0.35
CA LEU A 46 11.88 -15.95 -0.92
C LEU A 46 12.80 -16.53 -1.99
N GLU A 47 12.19 -17.27 -2.93
CA GLU A 47 12.90 -17.87 -4.06
C GLU A 47 12.42 -17.29 -5.40
N GLY A 48 13.29 -17.41 -6.41
CA GLY A 48 12.98 -16.99 -7.78
C GLY A 48 12.78 -15.47 -7.92
N PRO A 49 11.98 -15.04 -8.91
CA PRO A 49 11.75 -13.62 -9.20
C PRO A 49 11.10 -12.85 -8.05
N ARG A 50 10.36 -13.53 -7.16
CA ARG A 50 9.71 -12.91 -5.99
C ARG A 50 10.71 -12.37 -4.97
N ALA A 51 11.90 -12.95 -4.92
CA ALA A 51 12.97 -12.49 -4.04
C ALA A 51 13.69 -11.26 -4.54
N ILE A 52 13.63 -10.98 -5.85
CA ILE A 52 14.37 -9.88 -6.47
C ILE A 52 13.72 -8.56 -6.08
N CYS A 53 14.54 -7.60 -5.68
CA CYS A 53 14.11 -6.27 -5.31
C CYS A 53 15.22 -5.24 -5.54
N SER A 54 14.93 -3.97 -5.25
CA SER A 54 15.97 -2.95 -5.15
C SER A 54 16.53 -2.91 -3.72
N SER A 55 17.86 -2.90 -3.61
CA SER A 55 18.54 -2.81 -2.31
C SER A 55 18.20 -1.50 -1.58
N GLU A 56 18.10 -0.38 -2.30
CA GLU A 56 17.69 0.91 -1.73
C GLU A 56 16.17 1.02 -1.49
N GLY A 57 15.38 0.06 -2.00
CA GLY A 57 13.94 0.01 -1.85
C GLY A 57 13.50 -0.94 -0.75
N ILE A 58 12.80 -2.01 -1.16
CA ILE A 58 12.14 -2.97 -0.24
C ILE A 58 13.13 -3.62 0.72
N GLU A 59 14.37 -3.90 0.31
CA GLU A 59 15.36 -4.55 1.18
C GLU A 59 15.68 -3.70 2.41
N LYS A 60 15.90 -2.38 2.23
CA LYS A 60 16.21 -1.45 3.32
C LYS A 60 14.98 -0.86 4.03
N ALA A 61 13.80 -0.95 3.43
CA ALA A 61 12.62 -0.33 4.01
C ALA A 61 12.23 -0.99 5.33
N ASP A 62 11.92 -0.19 6.34
CA ASP A 62 11.34 -0.64 7.60
C ASP A 62 9.82 -0.76 7.48
N VAL A 63 9.19 0.11 6.67
CA VAL A 63 7.75 0.16 6.44
C VAL A 63 7.46 0.05 4.96
N ILE A 64 6.57 -0.86 4.57
CA ILE A 64 6.23 -1.13 3.17
C ILE A 64 4.72 -1.01 2.98
N LEU A 65 4.29 -0.11 2.08
CA LEU A 65 2.90 -0.01 1.62
C LEU A 65 2.70 -0.89 0.39
N VAL A 66 1.75 -1.81 0.47
CA VAL A 66 1.44 -2.79 -0.59
C VAL A 66 0.03 -2.55 -1.13
N PRO A 67 -0.12 -1.80 -2.22
CA PRO A 67 -1.42 -1.56 -2.86
C PRO A 67 -1.90 -2.73 -3.73
N LEU A 68 -1.02 -3.66 -4.04
CA LEU A 68 -1.29 -4.89 -4.79
C LEU A 68 -0.76 -6.07 -3.98
N GLU A 69 -1.58 -7.10 -3.86
CA GLU A 69 -1.32 -8.21 -2.97
C GLU A 69 -0.34 -9.27 -3.52
N ASP A 70 0.55 -9.73 -2.67
CA ASP A 70 1.24 -11.01 -2.73
C ASP A 70 1.39 -11.54 -1.30
N GLY A 71 0.51 -12.45 -0.89
CA GLY A 71 0.41 -12.92 0.49
C GLY A 71 1.68 -13.63 0.97
N ASP A 72 2.38 -14.37 0.11
CA ASP A 72 3.64 -15.04 0.47
C ASP A 72 4.73 -13.99 0.74
N ARG A 73 4.78 -12.97 -0.09
CA ARG A 73 5.75 -11.88 0.08
C ARG A 73 5.47 -11.05 1.32
N CYS A 74 4.19 -10.74 1.61
CA CYS A 74 3.79 -10.06 2.83
C CYS A 74 4.21 -10.84 4.08
N GLU A 75 3.96 -12.14 4.12
CA GLU A 75 4.31 -13.00 5.26
C GLU A 75 5.82 -13.01 5.52
N VAL A 76 6.63 -13.14 4.47
CA VAL A 76 8.09 -13.12 4.60
C VAL A 76 8.58 -11.75 5.07
N LEU A 77 8.08 -10.65 4.52
CA LEU A 77 8.48 -9.30 4.93
C LEU A 77 8.16 -9.03 6.40
N VAL A 78 7.00 -9.46 6.88
CA VAL A 78 6.65 -9.37 8.30
C VAL A 78 7.57 -10.25 9.16
N SER A 79 7.91 -11.46 8.71
CA SER A 79 8.83 -12.34 9.43
C SER A 79 10.25 -11.79 9.55
N LEU A 80 10.65 -10.92 8.61
CA LEU A 80 11.92 -10.16 8.65
C LEU A 80 11.85 -8.90 9.55
N GLY A 81 10.74 -8.71 10.27
CA GLY A 81 10.56 -7.59 11.20
C GLY A 81 10.17 -6.27 10.54
N LYS A 82 9.70 -6.31 9.30
CA LYS A 82 9.22 -5.12 8.59
C LYS A 82 7.75 -4.88 8.88
N GLU A 83 7.35 -3.61 8.94
CA GLU A 83 5.95 -3.21 9.01
C GLU A 83 5.35 -3.23 7.60
N VAL A 84 4.32 -4.06 7.39
CA VAL A 84 3.67 -4.21 6.09
C VAL A 84 2.23 -3.69 6.16
N LEU A 85 1.95 -2.63 5.42
CA LEU A 85 0.63 -2.02 5.29
C LEU A 85 0.02 -2.48 3.97
N VAL A 86 -1.06 -3.24 4.01
CA VAL A 86 -1.73 -3.77 2.82
C VAL A 86 -3.03 -2.99 2.56
N VAL A 87 -3.28 -2.66 1.30
CA VAL A 87 -4.58 -2.16 0.83
C VAL A 87 -5.23 -3.29 0.05
N ASP A 88 -6.35 -3.80 0.56
CA ASP A 88 -7.03 -4.95 -0.03
C ASP A 88 -8.56 -4.84 0.15
N LEU A 89 -9.31 -5.03 -0.91
CA LEU A 89 -10.77 -5.07 -0.85
C LEU A 89 -11.32 -6.32 -0.14
N ASN A 90 -10.49 -7.37 -0.03
CA ASN A 90 -10.89 -8.63 0.56
C ASN A 90 -10.22 -8.87 1.92
N PRO A 91 -10.93 -8.63 3.03
CA PRO A 91 -10.39 -8.85 4.38
C PRO A 91 -10.09 -10.33 4.70
N LEU A 92 -10.49 -11.26 3.83
CA LEU A 92 -10.18 -12.68 3.97
C LEU A 92 -8.95 -13.13 3.17
N SER A 93 -8.36 -12.24 2.39
CA SER A 93 -7.17 -12.57 1.60
C SER A 93 -5.99 -12.96 2.50
N ARG A 94 -5.04 -13.68 1.91
CA ARG A 94 -3.81 -14.03 2.63
C ARG A 94 -2.98 -12.79 2.95
N SER A 95 -2.89 -11.86 2.01
CA SER A 95 -2.17 -10.59 2.22
C SER A 95 -2.73 -9.81 3.40
N ALA A 96 -4.08 -9.63 3.44
CA ALA A 96 -4.74 -8.95 4.54
C ALA A 96 -4.47 -9.59 5.90
N LYS A 97 -4.47 -10.93 5.97
CA LYS A 97 -4.23 -11.68 7.22
C LYS A 97 -2.78 -11.67 7.67
N MET A 98 -1.82 -11.57 6.75
CA MET A 98 -0.39 -11.60 7.06
C MET A 98 0.19 -10.22 7.31
N ALA A 99 -0.51 -9.16 6.91
CA ALA A 99 -0.05 -7.79 7.07
C ALA A 99 -0.02 -7.33 8.54
N THR A 100 0.87 -6.40 8.84
CA THR A 100 0.87 -5.69 10.13
C THR A 100 -0.36 -4.79 10.25
N VAL A 101 -0.72 -4.10 9.18
CA VAL A 101 -1.90 -3.25 9.07
C VAL A 101 -2.60 -3.51 7.74
N THR A 102 -3.91 -3.73 7.79
CA THR A 102 -4.73 -3.83 6.57
C THR A 102 -5.72 -2.69 6.49
N ILE A 103 -5.74 -2.03 5.35
CA ILE A 103 -6.74 -1.03 4.97
C ILE A 103 -7.70 -1.69 3.99
N VAL A 104 -8.93 -1.98 4.45
CA VAL A 104 -9.96 -2.61 3.63
C VAL A 104 -10.69 -1.54 2.85
N ASP A 105 -10.11 -1.15 1.73
CA ASP A 105 -10.66 -0.11 0.85
C ASP A 105 -10.09 -0.23 -0.57
N GLU A 106 -10.64 0.60 -1.46
CA GLU A 106 -10.12 0.82 -2.80
C GLU A 106 -8.93 1.79 -2.74
N VAL A 107 -7.92 1.51 -3.56
CA VAL A 107 -6.61 2.19 -3.54
C VAL A 107 -6.71 3.71 -3.70
N SER A 108 -7.59 4.21 -4.59
CA SER A 108 -7.70 5.65 -4.83
C SER A 108 -8.32 6.38 -3.62
N ARG A 109 -9.38 5.84 -3.04
CA ARG A 109 -10.00 6.41 -1.82
C ARG A 109 -9.04 6.39 -0.64
N MET A 110 -8.35 5.26 -0.47
CA MET A 110 -7.32 5.13 0.57
C MET A 110 -6.23 6.18 0.40
N ALA A 111 -5.75 6.38 -0.84
CA ALA A 111 -4.68 7.32 -1.11
C ALA A 111 -5.06 8.77 -0.77
N ASP A 112 -6.28 9.20 -1.12
CA ASP A 112 -6.79 10.53 -0.78
C ASP A 112 -6.84 10.76 0.74
N LEU A 113 -7.44 9.81 1.47
CA LEU A 113 -7.53 9.89 2.93
C LEU A 113 -6.16 9.85 3.61
N LEU A 114 -5.29 8.96 3.16
CA LEU A 114 -3.94 8.82 3.73
C LEU A 114 -3.11 10.10 3.48
N LEU A 115 -3.25 10.70 2.31
CA LEU A 115 -2.60 11.97 1.98
C LEU A 115 -3.05 13.09 2.93
N GLU A 116 -4.36 13.20 3.20
CA GLU A 116 -4.89 14.16 4.17
C GLU A 116 -4.28 13.98 5.56
N TYR A 117 -4.20 12.75 6.06
CA TYR A 117 -3.59 12.45 7.35
C TYR A 117 -2.09 12.76 7.40
N VAL A 118 -1.36 12.47 6.33
CA VAL A 118 0.08 12.77 6.22
C VAL A 118 0.31 14.28 6.23
N ILE A 119 -0.47 15.06 5.49
CA ILE A 119 -0.40 16.53 5.45
C ILE A 119 -0.75 17.13 6.82
N ALA A 120 -1.80 16.62 7.46
CA ALA A 120 -2.22 17.08 8.78
C ALA A 120 -1.22 16.72 9.90
N ASN A 121 -0.24 15.88 9.62
CA ASN A 121 0.78 15.40 10.57
C ASN A 121 0.18 14.90 11.90
N THR A 122 -0.97 14.24 11.81
CA THR A 122 -1.68 13.69 12.96
C THR A 122 -1.14 12.31 13.27
N SER A 123 0.05 12.22 13.88
CA SER A 123 0.58 10.96 14.37
C SER A 123 0.13 10.74 15.81
N LYS A 124 -0.74 9.79 16.04
CA LYS A 124 -0.97 9.20 17.35
C LYS A 124 -0.51 7.75 17.27
N GLY A 125 0.53 7.39 18.02
CA GLY A 125 0.89 6.00 18.22
C GLY A 125 -0.32 5.28 18.84
N VAL A 126 -0.92 4.39 18.08
CA VAL A 126 -2.03 3.54 18.55
C VAL A 126 -1.55 2.11 18.43
N GLU A 127 -1.77 1.33 19.50
CA GLU A 127 -1.62 -0.11 19.38
C GLU A 127 -2.68 -0.64 18.38
N TRP A 128 -2.21 -1.33 17.34
CA TRP A 128 -3.07 -1.79 16.25
C TRP A 128 -3.27 -3.32 16.33
N ASP A 129 -4.52 -3.75 16.27
CA ASP A 129 -4.91 -5.14 16.14
C ASP A 129 -5.51 -5.38 14.75
N ASN A 130 -4.71 -5.96 13.85
CA ASN A 130 -5.12 -6.22 12.47
C ASN A 130 -6.27 -7.23 12.39
N ASP A 131 -6.26 -8.25 13.23
CA ASP A 131 -7.32 -9.27 13.28
C ASP A 131 -8.67 -8.67 13.73
N ALA A 132 -8.66 -7.79 14.70
CA ALA A 132 -9.85 -7.08 15.13
C ALA A 132 -10.40 -6.18 14.03
N ALA A 133 -9.53 -5.45 13.31
CA ALA A 133 -9.92 -4.60 12.19
C ALA A 133 -10.52 -5.40 11.03
N LEU A 134 -9.95 -6.56 10.69
CA LEU A 134 -10.48 -7.45 9.65
C LEU A 134 -11.85 -8.03 10.03
N LYS A 135 -12.05 -8.41 11.29
CA LYS A 135 -13.35 -8.88 11.79
C LYS A 135 -14.44 -7.80 11.72
N GLU A 136 -14.10 -6.57 12.09
CA GLU A 136 -15.03 -5.45 11.99
C GLU A 136 -15.40 -5.13 10.53
N SER A 137 -14.41 -5.18 9.62
CA SER A 137 -14.65 -5.02 8.18
C SER A 137 -15.61 -6.08 7.62
N LEU A 138 -15.46 -7.33 8.01
CA LEU A 138 -16.36 -8.42 7.62
C LEU A 138 -17.79 -8.19 8.15
N LYS A 139 -17.93 -7.69 9.36
CA LYS A 139 -19.23 -7.37 9.93
C LYS A 139 -19.92 -6.25 9.13
N ILE A 140 -19.20 -5.17 8.81
CA ILE A 140 -19.71 -4.07 7.98
C ILE A 140 -20.19 -4.58 6.60
N ILE A 141 -19.39 -5.46 5.95
CA ILE A 141 -19.77 -6.06 4.67
C ILE A 141 -21.05 -6.89 4.81
N SER A 142 -21.15 -7.73 5.83
CA SER A 142 -22.33 -8.56 6.10
C SER A 142 -23.58 -7.72 6.37
N ASP A 143 -23.47 -6.68 7.18
CA ASP A 143 -24.59 -5.80 7.53
C ASP A 143 -25.11 -5.01 6.32
N ASN A 144 -24.23 -4.66 5.37
CA ASN A 144 -24.60 -3.99 4.13
C ASN A 144 -25.15 -4.94 3.06
N ALA A 145 -24.76 -6.21 3.05
CA ALA A 145 -25.30 -7.22 2.13
C ALA A 145 -26.75 -7.61 2.46
N ASN A 146 -27.24 -7.32 3.66
CA ASN A 146 -28.60 -7.62 4.13
C ASN A 146 -29.56 -6.42 4.03
N LYS A 147 -29.15 -5.31 3.42
CA LYS A 147 -29.99 -4.13 3.13
C LYS A 147 -30.47 -4.15 1.68
#